data_e8849e7ade17bfcdf12e9055f95d46e0
#
_entry.id   e8849e7ade17bfcdf12e9055f95d46e0
#
_cell.length_a   1.000
_cell.length_b   1.000
_cell.length_c   1.000
_cell.angle_alpha   90.00
_cell.angle_beta   90.00
_cell.angle_gamma   90.00
#
_symmetry.space_group_name_H-M   'P 1'
#
loop_
_entity.id
_entity.type
_entity.pdbx_description
1 polymer ?
#
loop_
_entity_poly.entity_id
_entity_poly.type
_entity_poly.pdbx_seq_one_letter_code
_entity_poly.pdbx_strand_id
1 'polypeptide(L)'
;MGNLVKGDLVRHEQHGIGRIEETAGAGAAVECTVYFPRLDKTAAASEEELQVLSEAETTAYEMMKLAAHEARVEELPVMALGARWKGGEMALKPGDPSLAAKSIPLETFFHKIVMVRDRLRVMEAQINSHKVLTDSEKVDLQQYITRIYGSLTSFNVLFKDKGNHFVGQKGEG
;
A
#
# COMPACT_ATOMS: atom_id res chain seq x y z
N MET A 1 17.34 21.57 -23.24
CA MET A 1 17.29 21.40 -21.80
C MET A 1 15.82 21.36 -21.43
N GLY A 2 15.35 20.25 -20.93
CA GLY A 2 13.93 20.12 -20.54
C GLY A 2 13.74 20.79 -19.18
N ASN A 3 12.68 21.56 -19.06
CA ASN A 3 12.34 22.24 -17.81
C ASN A 3 11.94 21.17 -16.78
N LEU A 4 12.75 20.95 -15.75
CA LEU A 4 12.45 20.00 -14.66
C LEU A 4 11.21 20.48 -13.92
N VAL A 5 10.19 19.60 -13.83
CA VAL A 5 8.95 19.94 -13.13
C VAL A 5 8.63 18.91 -12.04
N LYS A 6 7.85 19.33 -11.06
CA LYS A 6 7.35 18.44 -10.02
C LYS A 6 6.63 17.24 -10.62
N GLY A 7 7.00 16.05 -10.18
CA GLY A 7 6.44 14.78 -10.64
C GLY A 7 7.31 14.04 -11.65
N ASP A 8 8.29 14.71 -12.29
CA ASP A 8 9.21 14.08 -13.23
C ASP A 8 10.02 12.97 -12.55
N LEU A 9 10.23 11.89 -13.29
CA LEU A 9 11.20 10.87 -12.92
C LEU A 9 12.57 11.25 -13.46
N VAL A 10 13.54 11.24 -12.57
CA VAL A 10 14.92 11.64 -12.85
C VAL A 10 15.89 10.56 -12.41
N ARG A 11 17.03 10.48 -13.07
CA ARG A 11 18.16 9.61 -12.70
C ARG A 11 19.28 10.47 -12.13
N HIS A 12 19.75 10.09 -10.94
CA HIS A 12 20.95 10.61 -10.31
C HIS A 12 22.01 9.52 -10.26
N GLU A 13 23.27 9.81 -10.57
CA GLU A 13 24.33 8.79 -10.67
C GLU A 13 24.51 7.97 -9.40
N GLN A 14 24.48 8.60 -8.24
CA GLN A 14 24.72 7.92 -6.95
C GLN A 14 23.44 7.38 -6.30
N HIS A 15 22.29 8.08 -6.50
CA HIS A 15 21.05 7.79 -5.78
C HIS A 15 20.06 6.93 -6.59
N GLY A 16 20.29 6.79 -7.91
CA GLY A 16 19.43 6.04 -8.81
C GLY A 16 18.22 6.85 -9.27
N ILE A 17 17.09 6.18 -9.52
CA ILE A 17 15.89 6.84 -10.01
C ILE A 17 15.11 7.43 -8.83
N GLY A 18 14.73 8.70 -8.98
CA GLY A 18 13.92 9.44 -8.02
C GLY A 18 12.78 10.22 -8.70
N ARG A 19 11.89 10.79 -7.90
CA ARG A 19 10.80 11.66 -8.37
C ARG A 19 10.97 13.04 -7.79
N ILE A 20 10.85 14.08 -8.62
CA ILE A 20 10.91 15.48 -8.18
C ILE A 20 9.67 15.79 -7.34
N GLU A 21 9.88 16.20 -6.10
CA GLU A 21 8.82 16.65 -5.20
C GLU A 21 8.61 18.16 -5.25
N GLU A 22 9.71 18.92 -5.38
CA GLU A 22 9.68 20.37 -5.47
C GLU A 22 10.82 20.87 -6.35
N THR A 23 10.62 22.02 -6.98
CA THR A 23 11.65 22.76 -7.72
C THR A 23 11.71 24.18 -7.17
N ALA A 24 12.89 24.67 -6.85
CA ALA A 24 13.13 26.03 -6.37
C ALA A 24 14.19 26.71 -7.24
N GLY A 25 14.04 28.02 -7.47
CA GLY A 25 14.97 28.82 -8.27
C GLY A 25 14.42 29.19 -9.65
N ALA A 26 15.18 29.99 -10.38
CA ALA A 26 14.88 30.41 -11.76
C ALA A 26 16.20 30.56 -12.56
N GLY A 27 16.16 30.18 -13.83
CA GLY A 27 17.32 30.24 -14.72
C GLY A 27 18.34 29.12 -14.48
N ALA A 28 19.63 29.43 -14.46
CA ALA A 28 20.72 28.45 -14.36
C ALA A 28 20.94 27.83 -12.96
N ALA A 29 20.19 28.29 -11.97
CA ALA A 29 20.28 27.77 -10.58
C ALA A 29 18.94 27.18 -10.11
N VAL A 30 18.50 26.10 -10.81
CA VAL A 30 17.33 25.33 -10.35
C VAL A 30 17.82 24.24 -9.41
N GLU A 31 17.33 24.26 -8.18
CA GLU A 31 17.53 23.23 -7.18
C GLU A 31 16.27 22.38 -7.08
N CYS A 32 16.41 21.06 -7.18
CA CYS A 32 15.31 20.12 -7.12
C CYS A 32 15.36 19.32 -5.82
N THR A 33 14.24 19.24 -5.13
CA THR A 33 14.04 18.29 -4.04
C THR A 33 13.53 16.97 -4.64
N VAL A 34 14.31 15.90 -4.54
CA VAL A 34 14.03 14.62 -5.20
C VAL A 34 13.90 13.53 -4.14
N TYR A 35 12.80 12.78 -4.18
CA TYR A 35 12.64 11.57 -3.39
C TYR A 35 13.21 10.36 -4.12
N PHE A 36 14.13 9.64 -3.50
CA PHE A 36 14.79 8.44 -4.01
C PHE A 36 14.27 7.19 -3.30
N PRO A 37 13.36 6.40 -3.91
CA PRO A 37 12.73 5.24 -3.26
C PRO A 37 13.73 4.16 -2.82
N ARG A 38 14.85 3.99 -3.56
CA ARG A 38 15.88 3.00 -3.23
C ARG A 38 16.56 3.28 -1.88
N LEU A 39 16.66 4.55 -1.52
CA LEU A 39 17.32 5.00 -0.29
C LEU A 39 16.31 5.40 0.78
N ASP A 40 15.01 5.42 0.41
CA ASP A 40 13.93 5.96 1.23
C ASP A 40 14.32 7.34 1.80
N LYS A 41 14.78 8.23 0.91
CA LYS A 41 15.36 9.50 1.28
C LYS A 41 15.00 10.59 0.27
N THR A 42 14.66 11.76 0.78
CA THR A 42 14.60 13.00 0.00
C THR A 42 15.95 13.71 0.07
N ALA A 43 16.46 14.16 -1.05
CA ALA A 43 17.70 14.94 -1.16
C ALA A 43 17.55 16.09 -2.16
N ALA A 44 18.26 17.18 -1.89
CA ALA A 44 18.43 18.25 -2.85
C ALA A 44 19.47 17.84 -3.91
N ALA A 45 19.20 18.18 -5.16
CA ALA A 45 20.10 17.97 -6.29
C ALA A 45 19.95 19.12 -7.29
N SER A 46 21.06 19.49 -7.91
CA SER A 46 21.07 20.49 -8.98
C SER A 46 20.57 19.89 -10.30
N GLU A 47 20.08 20.75 -11.21
CA GLU A 47 19.63 20.30 -12.54
C GLU A 47 20.74 19.54 -13.30
N GLU A 48 22.02 19.89 -13.09
CA GLU A 48 23.16 19.26 -13.76
C GLU A 48 23.41 17.81 -13.30
N GLU A 49 22.98 17.46 -12.08
CA GLU A 49 23.13 16.10 -11.50
C GLU A 49 21.97 15.18 -11.88
N LEU A 50 20.94 15.72 -12.53
CA LEU A 50 19.70 15.02 -12.80
C LEU A 50 19.49 14.84 -14.31
N GLN A 51 19.25 13.60 -14.72
CA GLN A 51 18.81 13.27 -16.07
C GLN A 51 17.33 12.90 -16.04
N VAL A 52 16.50 13.67 -16.77
CA VAL A 52 15.08 13.31 -16.93
C VAL A 52 14.94 11.98 -17.67
N LEU A 53 14.11 11.08 -17.15
CA LEU A 53 13.77 9.86 -17.87
C LEU A 53 12.91 10.19 -19.09
N SER A 54 13.22 9.58 -20.22
CA SER A 54 12.36 9.64 -21.40
C SER A 54 10.99 9.01 -21.09
N GLU A 55 9.99 9.29 -21.92
CA GLU A 55 8.65 8.70 -21.79
C GLU A 55 8.69 7.15 -21.79
N ALA A 56 9.54 6.56 -22.63
CA ALA A 56 9.73 5.11 -22.68
C ALA A 56 10.37 4.55 -21.40
N GLU A 57 11.38 5.22 -20.82
CA GLU A 57 12.01 4.84 -19.56
C GLU A 57 11.04 5.00 -18.39
N THR A 58 10.25 6.09 -18.38
CA THR A 58 9.21 6.33 -17.37
C THR A 58 8.17 5.21 -17.40
N THR A 59 7.66 4.87 -18.59
CA THR A 59 6.70 3.77 -18.76
C THR A 59 7.28 2.45 -18.30
N ALA A 60 8.50 2.12 -18.69
CA ALA A 60 9.18 0.89 -18.29
C ALA A 60 9.38 0.83 -16.76
N TYR A 61 9.74 1.94 -16.12
CA TYR A 61 9.90 2.02 -14.67
C TYR A 61 8.59 1.79 -13.92
N GLU A 62 7.50 2.42 -14.36
CA GLU A 62 6.19 2.24 -13.73
C GLU A 62 5.65 0.82 -13.94
N MET A 63 5.87 0.22 -15.12
CA MET A 63 5.51 -1.19 -15.36
C MET A 63 6.31 -2.14 -14.48
N MET A 64 7.62 -1.91 -14.30
CA MET A 64 8.45 -2.72 -13.39
C MET A 64 7.98 -2.59 -11.93
N LYS A 65 7.60 -1.39 -11.49
CA LYS A 65 7.03 -1.20 -10.15
C LYS A 65 5.73 -1.97 -9.97
N LEU A 66 4.85 -1.92 -10.97
CA LEU A 66 3.60 -2.67 -10.96
C LEU A 66 3.85 -4.18 -10.89
N ALA A 67 4.72 -4.71 -11.76
CA ALA A 67 5.09 -6.12 -11.78
C ALA A 67 5.73 -6.58 -10.45
N ALA A 68 6.61 -5.76 -9.87
CA ALA A 68 7.21 -6.05 -8.57
C ALA A 68 6.16 -6.05 -7.43
N HIS A 69 5.16 -5.18 -7.52
CA HIS A 69 4.04 -5.17 -6.57
C HIS A 69 3.18 -6.43 -6.72
N GLU A 70 2.83 -6.81 -7.95
CA GLU A 70 2.05 -8.02 -8.25
C GLU A 70 2.78 -9.29 -7.79
N ALA A 71 4.08 -9.41 -8.09
CA ALA A 71 4.92 -10.54 -7.63
C ALA A 71 4.93 -10.66 -6.09
N ARG A 72 5.02 -9.55 -5.36
CA ARG A 72 4.92 -9.56 -3.89
C ARG A 72 3.57 -10.01 -3.39
N VAL A 73 2.49 -9.69 -4.10
CA VAL A 73 1.13 -10.14 -3.76
C VAL A 73 0.98 -11.63 -4.01
N GLU A 74 1.60 -12.18 -5.06
CA GLU A 74 1.59 -13.62 -5.36
C GLU A 74 2.38 -14.45 -4.33
N GLU A 75 3.44 -13.89 -3.73
CA GLU A 75 4.24 -14.54 -2.68
C GLU A 75 3.53 -14.57 -1.31
N LEU A 76 2.44 -13.83 -1.13
CA LEU A 76 1.70 -13.87 0.12
C LEU A 76 1.05 -15.25 0.33
N PRO A 77 1.11 -15.80 1.56
CA PRO A 77 0.54 -17.11 1.83
C PRO A 77 -0.94 -17.12 1.45
N VAL A 78 -1.33 -18.07 0.61
CA VAL A 78 -2.73 -18.25 0.19
C VAL A 78 -3.55 -18.58 1.43
N MET A 79 -4.34 -17.61 1.88
CA MET A 79 -5.25 -17.81 2.99
C MET A 79 -6.47 -18.59 2.52
N ALA A 80 -6.74 -19.69 3.20
CA ALA A 80 -7.82 -20.58 2.84
C ALA A 80 -9.12 -20.21 3.58
N LEU A 81 -10.21 -20.15 2.79
CA LEU A 81 -11.58 -20.12 3.32
C LEU A 81 -11.88 -21.41 4.08
N GLY A 82 -12.52 -21.32 5.24
CA GLY A 82 -12.94 -22.47 6.02
C GLY A 82 -13.84 -23.41 5.19
N ALA A 83 -13.60 -24.72 5.29
CA ALA A 83 -14.28 -25.71 4.44
C ALA A 83 -15.81 -25.63 4.48
N ARG A 84 -16.39 -25.29 5.64
CA ARG A 84 -17.84 -25.12 5.85
C ARG A 84 -18.46 -23.95 5.07
N TRP A 85 -17.64 -23.05 4.55
CA TRP A 85 -18.06 -21.83 3.84
C TRP A 85 -17.88 -21.93 2.33
N LYS A 86 -17.23 -22.99 1.84
CA LYS A 86 -17.01 -23.17 0.40
C LYS A 86 -18.34 -23.38 -0.34
N GLY A 87 -18.51 -22.66 -1.44
CA GLY A 87 -19.75 -22.65 -2.21
C GLY A 87 -20.92 -21.93 -1.52
N GLY A 88 -20.65 -21.26 -0.41
CA GLY A 88 -21.67 -20.51 0.34
C GLY A 88 -21.89 -19.09 -0.20
N GLU A 89 -22.96 -18.46 0.28
CA GLU A 89 -23.35 -17.13 -0.09
C GLU A 89 -23.61 -16.25 1.13
N MET A 90 -23.31 -14.97 0.99
CA MET A 90 -23.72 -13.91 1.91
C MET A 90 -24.92 -13.17 1.32
N ALA A 91 -26.08 -13.28 1.95
CA ALA A 91 -27.30 -12.60 1.52
C ALA A 91 -27.50 -11.28 2.27
N LEU A 92 -27.52 -10.18 1.52
CA LEU A 92 -27.88 -8.85 2.01
C LEU A 92 -29.39 -8.64 1.76
N LYS A 93 -30.17 -8.66 2.83
CA LYS A 93 -31.62 -8.47 2.76
C LYS A 93 -31.95 -7.03 3.12
N PRO A 94 -32.63 -6.26 2.25
CA PRO A 94 -33.13 -4.95 2.58
C PRO A 94 -34.14 -5.02 3.74
N GLY A 95 -34.27 -3.93 4.49
CA GLY A 95 -35.32 -3.80 5.51
C GLY A 95 -36.72 -3.71 4.90
N ASP A 96 -36.85 -3.22 3.69
CA ASP A 96 -38.08 -3.22 2.90
C ASP A 96 -38.24 -4.57 2.20
N PRO A 97 -39.28 -5.38 2.53
CA PRO A 97 -39.50 -6.70 1.93
C PRO A 97 -39.89 -6.67 0.46
N SER A 98 -40.26 -5.51 -0.09
CA SER A 98 -40.56 -5.35 -1.53
C SER A 98 -39.29 -5.32 -2.40
N LEU A 99 -38.12 -5.11 -1.79
CA LEU A 99 -36.84 -5.04 -2.49
C LEU A 99 -36.17 -6.41 -2.55
N ALA A 100 -35.53 -6.69 -3.69
CA ALA A 100 -34.80 -7.94 -3.88
C ALA A 100 -33.55 -8.02 -2.99
N ALA A 101 -33.28 -9.18 -2.40
CA ALA A 101 -32.03 -9.47 -1.71
C ALA A 101 -30.86 -9.55 -2.70
N LYS A 102 -29.68 -9.11 -2.26
CA LYS A 102 -28.44 -9.25 -3.03
C LYS A 102 -27.59 -10.37 -2.44
N SER A 103 -27.22 -11.34 -3.27
CA SER A 103 -26.30 -12.41 -2.88
C SER A 103 -24.88 -12.11 -3.37
N ILE A 104 -23.89 -12.44 -2.54
CA ILE A 104 -22.46 -12.32 -2.84
C ILE A 104 -21.81 -13.67 -2.50
N PRO A 105 -21.13 -14.35 -3.46
CA PRO A 105 -20.39 -15.57 -3.16
C PRO A 105 -19.39 -15.34 -2.03
N LEU A 106 -19.34 -16.27 -1.04
CA LEU A 106 -18.45 -16.12 0.11
C LEU A 106 -16.98 -16.14 -0.27
N GLU A 107 -16.59 -16.84 -1.32
CA GLU A 107 -15.24 -16.80 -1.87
C GLU A 107 -14.86 -15.40 -2.34
N THR A 108 -15.75 -14.73 -3.05
CA THR A 108 -15.53 -13.35 -3.53
C THR A 108 -15.42 -12.37 -2.36
N PHE A 109 -16.31 -12.50 -1.37
CA PHE A 109 -16.27 -11.68 -0.16
C PHE A 109 -14.99 -11.93 0.64
N PHE A 110 -14.64 -13.19 0.88
CA PHE A 110 -13.44 -13.59 1.60
C PHE A 110 -12.17 -13.07 0.94
N HIS A 111 -12.08 -13.15 -0.39
CA HIS A 111 -10.96 -12.58 -1.13
C HIS A 111 -10.78 -11.08 -0.83
N LYS A 112 -11.87 -10.30 -0.73
CA LYS A 112 -11.79 -8.87 -0.36
C LYS A 112 -11.26 -8.69 1.07
N ILE A 113 -11.67 -9.54 2.00
CA ILE A 113 -11.18 -9.52 3.40
C ILE A 113 -9.67 -9.82 3.45
N VAL A 114 -9.21 -10.83 2.71
CA VAL A 114 -7.79 -11.17 2.59
C VAL A 114 -6.99 -9.99 2.03
N MET A 115 -7.48 -9.37 0.94
CA MET A 115 -6.81 -8.19 0.36
C MET A 115 -6.68 -7.02 1.34
N VAL A 116 -7.70 -6.75 2.16
CA VAL A 116 -7.63 -5.70 3.20
C VAL A 116 -6.54 -6.04 4.21
N ARG A 117 -6.51 -7.29 4.68
CA ARG A 117 -5.50 -7.76 5.64
C ARG A 117 -4.07 -7.61 5.11
N ASP A 118 -3.85 -8.02 3.87
CA ASP A 118 -2.52 -7.96 3.26
C ASP A 118 -2.03 -6.52 3.08
N ARG A 119 -2.92 -5.62 2.68
CA ARG A 119 -2.60 -4.19 2.58
C ARG A 119 -2.28 -3.57 3.94
N LEU A 120 -3.00 -3.95 4.99
CA LEU A 120 -2.70 -3.49 6.35
C LEU A 120 -1.33 -3.99 6.81
N ARG A 121 -0.96 -5.24 6.52
CA ARG A 121 0.37 -5.80 6.83
C ARG A 121 1.51 -5.05 6.12
N VAL A 122 1.29 -4.72 4.83
CA VAL A 122 2.27 -3.90 4.09
C VAL A 122 2.41 -2.53 4.74
N MET A 123 1.30 -1.90 5.13
CA MET A 123 1.30 -0.60 5.81
C MET A 123 2.02 -0.67 7.17
N GLU A 124 1.79 -1.72 7.98
CA GLU A 124 2.53 -1.96 9.23
C GLU A 124 4.04 -2.04 8.98
N ALA A 125 4.46 -2.82 7.98
CA ALA A 125 5.87 -2.97 7.64
C ALA A 125 6.49 -1.64 7.21
N GLN A 126 5.77 -0.83 6.42
CA GLN A 126 6.23 0.49 6.00
C GLN A 126 6.35 1.47 7.17
N ILE A 127 5.39 1.50 8.08
CA ILE A 127 5.45 2.33 9.29
C ILE A 127 6.65 1.93 10.15
N ASN A 128 6.86 0.62 10.37
CA ASN A 128 7.95 0.12 11.19
C ASN A 128 9.32 0.45 10.62
N SER A 129 9.48 0.35 9.30
CA SER A 129 10.73 0.64 8.60
C SER A 129 10.96 2.13 8.33
N HIS A 130 9.98 2.99 8.61
CA HIS A 130 10.05 4.41 8.28
C HIS A 130 11.15 5.11 9.09
N LYS A 131 12.07 5.80 8.38
CA LYS A 131 13.29 6.37 9.00
C LYS A 131 13.08 7.74 9.62
N VAL A 132 12.03 8.45 9.22
CA VAL A 132 11.77 9.84 9.68
C VAL A 132 10.79 9.88 10.85
N LEU A 133 9.85 8.91 10.91
CA LEU A 133 8.92 8.83 12.02
C LEU A 133 9.64 8.48 13.32
N THR A 134 9.31 9.21 14.37
CA THR A 134 9.70 8.88 15.74
C THR A 134 9.01 7.60 16.21
N ASP A 135 9.56 6.95 17.24
CA ASP A 135 8.94 5.73 17.79
C ASP A 135 7.52 5.98 18.32
N SER A 136 7.27 7.18 18.89
CA SER A 136 5.94 7.57 19.34
C SER A 136 4.95 7.66 18.17
N GLU A 137 5.33 8.32 17.08
CA GLU A 137 4.47 8.44 15.90
C GLU A 137 4.20 7.07 15.24
N LYS A 138 5.20 6.17 15.23
CA LYS A 138 5.01 4.78 14.76
C LYS A 138 3.98 4.04 15.62
N VAL A 139 4.08 4.16 16.95
CA VAL A 139 3.14 3.53 17.89
C VAL A 139 1.73 4.07 17.66
N ASP A 140 1.57 5.38 17.50
CA ASP A 140 0.27 5.99 17.27
C ASP A 140 -0.38 5.47 15.96
N LEU A 141 0.40 5.40 14.88
CA LEU A 141 -0.08 4.84 13.61
C LEU A 141 -0.44 3.36 13.71
N GLN A 142 0.36 2.57 14.44
CA GLN A 142 0.08 1.15 14.67
C GLN A 142 -1.19 0.92 15.49
N GLN A 143 -1.53 1.82 16.42
CA GLN A 143 -2.80 1.74 17.16
C GLN A 143 -4.01 1.84 16.23
N TYR A 144 -3.95 2.65 15.16
CA TYR A 144 -5.03 2.70 14.16
C TYR A 144 -5.16 1.36 13.44
N ILE A 145 -4.05 0.74 13.02
CA ILE A 145 -4.07 -0.57 12.37
C ILE A 145 -4.66 -1.63 13.31
N THR A 146 -4.25 -1.62 14.57
CA THR A 146 -4.77 -2.54 15.59
C THR A 146 -6.28 -2.38 15.79
N ARG A 147 -6.79 -1.14 15.79
CA ARG A 147 -8.24 -0.86 15.87
C ARG A 147 -8.97 -1.34 14.61
N ILE A 148 -8.36 -1.19 13.41
CA ILE A 148 -8.93 -1.73 12.16
C ILE A 148 -9.01 -3.26 12.26
N TYR A 149 -7.95 -3.94 12.71
CA TYR A 149 -7.99 -5.38 12.94
C TYR A 149 -9.08 -5.77 13.93
N GLY A 150 -9.25 -5.03 15.03
CA GLY A 150 -10.34 -5.23 15.98
C GLY A 150 -11.72 -5.18 15.33
N SER A 151 -11.96 -4.22 14.44
CA SER A 151 -13.21 -4.08 13.70
C SER A 151 -13.48 -5.24 12.72
N LEU A 152 -12.44 -5.95 12.29
CA LEU A 152 -12.54 -7.05 11.33
C LEU A 152 -12.61 -8.44 11.99
N THR A 153 -12.53 -8.52 13.32
CA THR A 153 -12.54 -9.79 14.07
C THR A 153 -13.77 -10.65 13.81
N SER A 154 -14.93 -10.04 13.53
CA SER A 154 -16.16 -10.76 13.17
C SER A 154 -15.99 -11.65 11.93
N PHE A 155 -15.08 -11.31 11.04
CA PHE A 155 -14.78 -12.09 9.83
C PHE A 155 -13.79 -13.25 10.07
N ASN A 156 -13.24 -13.38 11.27
CA ASN A 156 -12.36 -14.49 11.63
C ASN A 156 -13.04 -15.86 11.44
N VAL A 157 -14.35 -15.90 11.52
CA VAL A 157 -15.16 -17.10 11.27
C VAL A 157 -14.94 -17.71 9.86
N LEU A 158 -14.52 -16.88 8.90
CA LEU A 158 -14.31 -17.29 7.50
C LEU A 158 -12.97 -18.01 7.28
N PHE A 159 -11.96 -17.75 8.11
CA PHE A 159 -10.63 -18.31 7.93
C PHE A 159 -10.58 -19.78 8.35
N LYS A 160 -9.88 -20.60 7.56
CA LYS A 160 -9.57 -22.00 7.90
C LYS A 160 -8.65 -22.05 9.12
N ASP A 161 -7.60 -21.23 9.11
CA ASP A 161 -6.50 -21.28 10.09
C ASP A 161 -6.57 -20.11 11.06
N LYS A 162 -6.54 -20.41 12.36
CA LYS A 162 -6.59 -19.39 13.43
C LYS A 162 -5.39 -18.42 13.39
N GLY A 163 -4.23 -18.87 12.91
CA GLY A 163 -3.04 -18.03 12.73
C GLY A 163 -3.25 -16.88 11.73
N ASN A 164 -4.29 -16.97 10.90
CA ASN A 164 -4.67 -15.93 9.94
C ASN A 164 -5.75 -14.98 10.47
N HIS A 165 -6.23 -15.16 11.70
CA HIS A 165 -7.25 -14.31 12.29
C HIS A 165 -6.76 -12.87 12.49
N PHE A 166 -7.67 -11.93 12.39
CA PHE A 166 -7.45 -10.57 12.87
C PHE A 166 -7.34 -10.58 14.39
N VAL A 167 -6.33 -9.91 14.92
CA VAL A 167 -6.13 -9.73 16.35
C VAL A 167 -6.18 -8.24 16.64
N GLY A 168 -7.24 -7.79 17.29
CA GLY A 168 -7.40 -6.42 17.76
C GLY A 168 -6.86 -6.25 19.17
N GLN A 169 -6.88 -5.00 19.64
CA GLN A 169 -6.64 -4.68 21.05
C GLN A 169 -7.68 -5.42 21.91
N LYS A 170 -7.25 -6.17 22.93
CA LYS A 170 -8.18 -6.70 23.92
C LYS A 170 -8.85 -5.49 24.57
N GLY A 171 -10.17 -5.35 24.39
CA GLY A 171 -10.92 -4.37 25.12
C GLY A 171 -10.76 -4.67 26.62
N GLU A 172 -10.33 -3.67 27.38
CA GLU A 172 -10.57 -3.66 28.81
C GLU A 172 -12.09 -3.60 28.96
N GLY A 173 -12.69 -4.75 29.29
CA GLY A 173 -14.08 -4.89 29.69
C GLY A 173 -14.18 -4.88 31.19
#